data_951edab0514527bd58816b34fc0df5b5
#
_entry.id   951edab0514527bd58816b34fc0df5b5
#
_cell.length_a   1.000
_cell.length_b   1.000
_cell.length_c   1.000
_cell.angle_alpha   90.00
_cell.angle_beta   90.00
_cell.angle_gamma   90.00
#
_symmetry.space_group_name_H-M   'P 1'
#
loop_
_entity.id
_entity.type
_entity.pdbx_description
1 polymer ?
#
loop_
_entity_poly.entity_id
_entity_poly.type
_entity_poly.pdbx_seq_one_letter_code
_entity_poly.pdbx_strand_id
1 'polypeptide(L)'
;YHIKDLSGINGVLRPGIVHRIDKDTSGLLMIAKNDQAHLALADELKDKKSLRKYWAIVHGNLPNDRGVIEAPIGRSEKDRKKQAVTAKGKPALTRFQVLERFGDYTLVELQLETGRTHQIRVHMAYIGHPVAGDEVYGPRKTLKGHGQFLHARTLGFTHPRTGEVLEFTAEAPA
;
A
#
# COMPACT_ATOMS: atom_id res chain seq x y z
N TYR A 1 -20.63 -3.76 -4.12
CA TYR A 1 -22.09 -3.79 -4.18
C TYR A 1 -22.63 -4.58 -5.36
N HIS A 2 -21.78 -4.94 -6.29
CA HIS A 2 -22.15 -5.82 -7.42
C HIS A 2 -21.94 -7.30 -7.13
N ILE A 3 -21.21 -7.62 -6.07
CA ILE A 3 -20.89 -8.99 -5.67
C ILE A 3 -21.69 -9.32 -4.42
N LYS A 4 -22.57 -10.33 -4.52
CA LYS A 4 -23.44 -10.74 -3.41
C LYS A 4 -22.91 -11.93 -2.64
N ASP A 5 -22.01 -12.72 -3.25
CA ASP A 5 -21.45 -13.94 -2.68
C ASP A 5 -20.06 -13.64 -2.11
N LEU A 6 -20.02 -13.19 -0.86
CA LEU A 6 -18.81 -12.77 -0.17
C LEU A 6 -18.65 -13.48 1.18
N SER A 7 -17.40 -13.57 1.65
CA SER A 7 -17.08 -14.07 2.99
C SER A 7 -17.77 -13.25 4.07
N GLY A 8 -18.31 -13.92 5.08
CA GLY A 8 -18.94 -13.29 6.24
C GLY A 8 -18.02 -13.00 7.42
N ILE A 9 -16.71 -13.25 7.31
CA ILE A 9 -15.76 -13.12 8.43
C ILE A 9 -15.77 -11.72 9.04
N ASN A 10 -15.82 -10.67 8.19
CA ASN A 10 -15.87 -9.28 8.62
C ASN A 10 -17.30 -8.77 8.89
N GLY A 11 -18.29 -9.63 8.85
CA GLY A 11 -19.70 -9.27 9.04
C GLY A 11 -20.27 -8.54 7.84
N VAL A 12 -21.39 -7.81 8.06
CA VAL A 12 -22.15 -7.17 6.98
C VAL A 12 -21.53 -5.87 6.47
N LEU A 13 -20.68 -5.20 7.27
CA LEU A 13 -20.09 -3.92 6.90
C LEU A 13 -18.90 -4.06 5.96
N ARG A 14 -18.13 -5.12 6.08
CA ARG A 14 -16.92 -5.35 5.27
C ARG A 14 -16.84 -6.80 4.79
N PRO A 15 -17.89 -7.34 4.18
CA PRO A 15 -17.87 -8.74 3.75
C PRO A 15 -16.80 -8.98 2.69
N GLY A 16 -15.99 -10.02 2.87
CA GLY A 16 -14.99 -10.46 1.90
C GLY A 16 -13.73 -9.63 1.80
N ILE A 17 -13.60 -8.52 2.50
CA ILE A 17 -12.42 -7.65 2.43
C ILE A 17 -11.29 -8.28 3.23
N VAL A 18 -10.23 -8.73 2.53
CA VAL A 18 -9.07 -9.42 3.11
C VAL A 18 -7.98 -8.43 3.54
N HIS A 19 -7.81 -7.37 2.78
CA HIS A 19 -6.87 -6.27 3.07
C HIS A 19 -7.49 -4.96 2.62
N ARG A 20 -6.77 -3.88 2.81
CA ARG A 20 -7.27 -2.55 2.47
C ARG A 20 -6.24 -1.72 1.74
N ILE A 21 -6.72 -0.75 0.96
CA ILE A 21 -5.92 0.35 0.43
C ILE A 21 -6.44 1.65 1.04
N ASP A 22 -5.60 2.67 1.08
CA ASP A 22 -5.95 3.94 1.70
C ASP A 22 -7.02 4.70 0.91
N LYS A 23 -7.76 5.57 1.59
CA LYS A 23 -8.61 6.54 0.92
C LYS A 23 -7.77 7.31 -0.10
N ASP A 24 -8.33 7.54 -1.27
CA ASP A 24 -7.68 8.22 -2.41
C ASP A 24 -6.55 7.41 -3.08
N THR A 25 -6.24 6.21 -2.63
CA THR A 25 -5.37 5.29 -3.35
C THR A 25 -6.21 4.50 -4.34
N SER A 26 -5.78 4.47 -5.60
CA SER A 26 -6.43 3.67 -6.64
C SER A 26 -5.81 2.28 -6.76
N GLY A 27 -6.44 1.39 -7.51
CA GLY A 27 -5.86 0.13 -7.92
C GLY A 27 -6.55 -1.12 -7.38
N LEU A 28 -5.78 -2.19 -7.27
CA LEU A 28 -6.27 -3.54 -7.02
C LEU A 28 -6.53 -3.84 -5.55
N LEU A 29 -7.60 -4.55 -5.31
CA LEU A 29 -8.01 -5.01 -3.98
C LEU A 29 -8.48 -6.46 -4.09
N MET A 30 -8.04 -7.30 -3.16
CA MET A 30 -8.40 -8.72 -3.11
C MET A 30 -9.63 -8.92 -2.24
N ILE A 31 -10.62 -9.65 -2.76
CA ILE A 31 -11.89 -9.92 -2.08
C ILE A 31 -12.11 -11.43 -2.02
N ALA A 32 -12.47 -11.95 -0.84
CA ALA A 32 -12.78 -13.36 -0.65
C ALA A 32 -14.29 -13.60 -0.76
N LYS A 33 -14.67 -14.65 -1.49
CA LYS A 33 -16.09 -14.99 -1.72
C LYS A 33 -16.66 -15.91 -0.64
N ASN A 34 -15.81 -16.60 0.11
CA ASN A 34 -16.24 -17.46 1.21
C ASN A 34 -15.22 -17.42 2.36
N ASP A 35 -15.59 -17.98 3.51
CA ASP A 35 -14.77 -17.89 4.71
C ASP A 35 -13.46 -18.64 4.59
N GLN A 36 -13.44 -19.78 3.92
CA GLN A 36 -12.25 -20.58 3.71
C GLN A 36 -11.22 -19.79 2.86
N ALA A 37 -11.66 -19.18 1.77
CA ALA A 37 -10.82 -18.35 0.93
C ALA A 37 -10.31 -17.12 1.69
N HIS A 38 -11.16 -16.50 2.52
CA HIS A 38 -10.79 -15.34 3.33
C HIS A 38 -9.64 -15.69 4.29
N LEU A 39 -9.76 -16.79 5.03
CA LEU A 39 -8.72 -17.23 5.95
C LEU A 39 -7.42 -17.56 5.25
N ALA A 40 -7.49 -18.27 4.11
CA ALA A 40 -6.31 -18.63 3.34
C ALA A 40 -5.58 -17.40 2.78
N LEU A 41 -6.31 -16.44 2.23
CA LEU A 41 -5.72 -15.21 1.69
C LEU A 41 -5.16 -14.31 2.79
N ALA A 42 -5.84 -14.22 3.94
CA ALA A 42 -5.34 -13.48 5.09
C ALA A 42 -4.04 -14.09 5.61
N ASP A 43 -3.92 -15.42 5.64
CA ASP A 43 -2.69 -16.10 6.03
C ASP A 43 -1.55 -15.84 5.05
N GLU A 44 -1.82 -15.80 3.74
CA GLU A 44 -0.81 -15.43 2.74
C GLU A 44 -0.26 -14.03 2.97
N LEU A 45 -1.13 -13.07 3.28
CA LEU A 45 -0.72 -11.70 3.59
C LEU A 45 0.13 -11.65 4.86
N LYS A 46 -0.28 -12.38 5.90
CA LYS A 46 0.44 -12.47 7.16
C LYS A 46 1.82 -13.12 6.98
N ASP A 47 1.90 -14.17 6.17
CA ASP A 47 3.13 -14.90 5.89
C ASP A 47 4.00 -14.24 4.82
N LYS A 48 3.59 -13.07 4.31
CA LYS A 48 4.32 -12.30 3.29
C LYS A 48 4.47 -13.04 1.96
N LYS A 49 3.52 -13.90 1.64
CA LYS A 49 3.51 -14.68 0.39
C LYS A 49 2.80 -13.99 -0.76
N SER A 50 2.03 -12.92 -0.47
CA SER A 50 1.34 -12.15 -1.49
C SER A 50 2.26 -11.09 -2.07
N LEU A 51 2.17 -10.90 -3.39
CA LEU A 51 2.89 -9.83 -4.08
C LEU A 51 2.01 -8.59 -4.13
N ARG A 52 2.52 -7.48 -3.60
CA ARG A 52 1.83 -6.19 -3.62
C ARG A 52 2.79 -5.12 -4.09
N LYS A 53 2.56 -4.61 -5.29
CA LYS A 53 3.36 -3.54 -5.87
C LYS A 53 2.50 -2.31 -6.11
N TYR A 54 3.05 -1.15 -5.81
CA TYR A 54 2.42 0.14 -5.99
C TYR A 54 3.29 1.02 -6.88
N TRP A 55 2.65 1.90 -7.62
CA TRP A 55 3.33 3.00 -8.28
C TRP A 55 2.98 4.28 -7.55
N ALA A 56 3.97 5.12 -7.33
CA ALA A 56 3.79 6.40 -6.67
C ALA A 56 4.63 7.47 -7.33
N ILE A 57 4.11 8.70 -7.32
CA ILE A 57 4.90 9.88 -7.66
C ILE A 57 5.26 10.53 -6.33
N VAL A 58 6.55 10.72 -6.09
CA VAL A 58 7.06 11.29 -4.84
C VAL A 58 7.78 12.61 -5.12
N HIS A 59 7.81 13.49 -4.11
CA HIS A 59 8.54 14.75 -4.19
C HIS A 59 10.05 14.53 -4.20
N GLY A 60 10.73 15.33 -5.01
CA GLY A 60 12.17 15.33 -5.06
C GLY A 60 12.78 14.30 -6.00
N ASN A 61 14.08 14.22 -5.98
CA ASN A 61 14.86 13.30 -6.80
C ASN A 61 15.61 12.33 -5.90
N LEU A 62 15.21 11.05 -5.95
CA LEU A 62 15.87 10.03 -5.15
C LEU A 62 17.29 9.80 -5.66
N PRO A 63 18.31 9.79 -4.77
CA PRO A 63 19.70 9.63 -5.20
C PRO A 63 20.04 8.22 -5.67
N ASN A 64 19.34 7.21 -5.18
CA ASN A 64 19.60 5.80 -5.51
C ASN A 64 18.47 5.21 -6.34
N ASP A 65 18.80 4.32 -7.28
CA ASP A 65 17.81 3.67 -8.14
C ASP A 65 16.95 2.66 -7.40
N ARG A 66 17.45 2.09 -6.33
CA ARG A 66 16.76 1.08 -5.51
C ARG A 66 17.07 1.30 -4.04
N GLY A 67 16.16 0.86 -3.19
CA GLY A 67 16.39 0.92 -1.76
C GLY A 67 15.38 0.13 -0.97
N VAL A 68 15.66 0.02 0.31
CA VAL A 68 14.81 -0.65 1.30
C VAL A 68 14.62 0.30 2.46
N ILE A 69 13.37 0.49 2.86
CA ILE A 69 13.02 1.27 4.06
C ILE A 69 12.54 0.27 5.10
N GLU A 70 13.36 0.06 6.11
CA GLU A 70 13.02 -0.82 7.24
C GLU A 70 12.91 0.04 8.48
N ALA A 71 11.68 0.39 8.85
CA ALA A 71 11.43 1.28 9.97
C ALA A 71 10.05 0.98 10.56
N PRO A 72 9.97 0.77 11.90
CA PRO A 72 8.70 0.44 12.55
C PRO A 72 7.68 1.56 12.42
N ILE A 73 6.44 1.19 12.16
CA ILE A 73 5.34 2.16 12.01
C ILE A 73 4.30 1.92 13.10
N GLY A 74 3.89 3.00 13.72
CA GLY A 74 2.84 3.01 14.73
C GLY A 74 2.11 4.34 14.72
N ARG A 75 1.18 4.47 15.65
CA ARG A 75 0.43 5.72 15.79
C ARG A 75 1.36 6.82 16.29
N SER A 76 1.28 8.01 15.66
CA SER A 76 2.10 9.15 16.05
C SER A 76 1.79 9.59 17.50
N GLU A 77 2.82 9.83 18.29
CA GLU A 77 2.67 10.34 19.66
C GLU A 77 2.27 11.83 19.66
N LYS A 78 2.69 12.57 18.61
CA LYS A 78 2.39 14.00 18.47
C LYS A 78 0.98 14.25 17.92
N ASP A 79 0.50 13.39 17.01
CA ASP A 79 -0.82 13.50 16.42
C ASP A 79 -1.41 12.11 16.25
N ARG A 80 -2.31 11.74 17.16
CA ARG A 80 -2.89 10.39 17.23
C ARG A 80 -3.73 10.01 16.01
N LYS A 81 -4.07 10.96 15.15
CA LYS A 81 -4.79 10.72 13.88
C LYS A 81 -3.86 10.25 12.77
N LYS A 82 -2.55 10.38 12.96
CA LYS A 82 -1.53 10.02 11.97
C LYS A 82 -0.74 8.80 12.42
N GLN A 83 -0.09 8.17 11.45
CA GLN A 83 0.95 7.16 11.70
C GLN A 83 2.32 7.82 11.62
N ALA A 84 3.32 7.16 12.16
CA ALA A 84 4.69 7.66 12.13
C ALA A 84 5.70 6.52 12.29
N VAL A 85 6.94 6.76 11.89
CA VAL A 85 8.05 5.88 12.25
C VAL A 85 8.32 6.10 13.75
N THR A 86 8.20 5.02 14.53
CA THR A 86 8.40 5.06 15.97
C THR A 86 8.92 3.71 16.47
N ALA A 87 9.82 3.73 17.45
CA ALA A 87 10.33 2.52 18.06
C ALA A 87 9.24 1.64 18.69
N LYS A 88 8.12 2.25 19.07
CA LYS A 88 6.97 1.54 19.63
C LYS A 88 6.04 0.94 18.55
N GLY A 89 6.34 1.17 17.29
CA GLY A 89 5.54 0.67 16.18
C GLY A 89 5.79 -0.79 15.88
N LYS A 90 5.05 -1.30 14.90
CA LYS A 90 5.24 -2.66 14.39
C LYS A 90 6.27 -2.66 13.27
N PRO A 91 7.06 -3.72 13.13
CA PRO A 91 8.03 -3.83 12.03
C PRO A 91 7.38 -3.59 10.67
N ALA A 92 8.02 -2.79 9.84
CA ALA A 92 7.54 -2.47 8.51
C ALA A 92 8.71 -2.39 7.54
N LEU A 93 8.54 -2.98 6.36
CA LEU A 93 9.56 -2.98 5.32
C LEU A 93 8.94 -2.68 3.97
N THR A 94 9.47 -1.65 3.31
CA THR A 94 9.09 -1.23 1.96
C THR A 94 10.31 -1.27 1.07
N ARG A 95 10.20 -1.95 -0.09
CA ARG A 95 11.23 -1.92 -1.13
C ARG A 95 10.81 -0.97 -2.21
N PHE A 96 11.75 -0.18 -2.74
CA PHE A 96 11.44 0.71 -3.84
C PHE A 96 12.43 0.58 -5.00
N GLN A 97 11.94 0.91 -6.18
CA GLN A 97 12.75 1.03 -7.39
C GLN A 97 12.31 2.27 -8.17
N VAL A 98 13.27 3.11 -8.53
CA VAL A 98 12.98 4.29 -9.36
C VAL A 98 12.69 3.83 -10.78
N LEU A 99 11.55 4.27 -11.33
CA LEU A 99 11.18 4.00 -12.72
C LEU A 99 11.54 5.16 -13.62
N GLU A 100 11.32 6.40 -13.18
CA GLU A 100 11.61 7.58 -13.96
C GLU A 100 11.81 8.80 -13.07
N ARG A 101 12.75 9.67 -13.42
CA ARG A 101 13.03 10.91 -12.70
C ARG A 101 12.59 12.11 -13.53
N PHE A 102 11.85 13.03 -12.89
CA PHE A 102 11.32 14.23 -13.55
C PHE A 102 11.93 15.52 -12.99
N GLY A 103 13.01 15.43 -12.22
CA GLY A 103 13.63 16.57 -11.56
C GLY A 103 13.05 16.77 -10.16
N ASP A 104 11.94 17.51 -10.05
CA ASP A 104 11.29 17.79 -8.76
C ASP A 104 10.43 16.62 -8.26
N TYR A 105 10.18 15.62 -9.09
CA TYR A 105 9.37 14.45 -8.78
C TYR A 105 10.04 13.18 -9.31
N THR A 106 9.70 12.06 -8.72
CA THR A 106 10.19 10.75 -9.14
C THR A 106 9.02 9.76 -9.16
N LEU A 107 8.94 8.97 -10.23
CA LEU A 107 8.03 7.83 -10.31
C LEU A 107 8.75 6.61 -9.75
N VAL A 108 8.17 5.99 -8.74
CA VAL A 108 8.75 4.82 -8.08
C VAL A 108 7.77 3.65 -8.06
N GLU A 109 8.31 2.44 -8.14
CA GLU A 109 7.58 1.22 -7.85
C GLU A 109 7.95 0.77 -6.44
N LEU A 110 6.95 0.46 -5.63
CA LEU A 110 7.14 0.03 -4.25
C LEU A 110 6.56 -1.36 -4.06
N GLN A 111 7.33 -2.21 -3.40
CA GLN A 111 6.89 -3.55 -3.04
C GLN A 111 6.81 -3.65 -1.53
N LEU A 112 5.66 -4.08 -1.02
CA LEU A 112 5.42 -4.21 0.41
C LEU A 112 5.71 -5.63 0.90
N GLU A 113 6.60 -5.73 1.90
CA GLU A 113 6.79 -6.96 2.69
C GLU A 113 5.82 -7.01 3.85
N THR A 114 5.36 -5.84 4.31
CA THR A 114 4.38 -5.67 5.38
C THR A 114 3.27 -4.74 4.88
N GLY A 115 2.16 -4.67 5.59
CA GLY A 115 1.03 -3.83 5.19
C GLY A 115 0.51 -2.96 6.32
N ARG A 116 1.37 -2.14 6.93
CA ARG A 116 0.95 -1.23 8.00
C ARG A 116 0.10 -0.08 7.44
N THR A 117 -0.74 0.49 8.28
CA THR A 117 -1.57 1.63 7.90
C THR A 117 -0.72 2.78 7.37
N HIS A 118 -1.05 3.30 6.20
CA HIS A 118 -0.33 4.38 5.50
C HIS A 118 1.16 4.10 5.27
N GLN A 119 1.57 2.84 5.19
CA GLN A 119 2.98 2.46 5.19
C GLN A 119 3.82 3.18 4.13
N ILE A 120 3.41 3.16 2.87
CA ILE A 120 4.16 3.82 1.79
C ILE A 120 4.27 5.31 2.05
N ARG A 121 3.15 5.93 2.41
CA ARG A 121 3.08 7.37 2.66
C ARG A 121 4.00 7.78 3.81
N VAL A 122 3.98 7.03 4.90
CA VAL A 122 4.82 7.27 6.08
C VAL A 122 6.30 7.02 5.76
N HIS A 123 6.62 5.88 5.12
CA HIS A 123 8.00 5.54 4.78
C HIS A 123 8.62 6.53 3.80
N MET A 124 7.89 6.94 2.77
CA MET A 124 8.42 7.88 1.79
C MET A 124 8.61 9.28 2.40
N ALA A 125 7.70 9.72 3.26
CA ALA A 125 7.89 10.97 4.01
C ALA A 125 9.08 10.88 4.97
N TYR A 126 9.27 9.72 5.60
CA TYR A 126 10.39 9.49 6.53
C TYR A 126 11.76 9.65 5.86
N ILE A 127 11.90 9.20 4.62
CA ILE A 127 13.16 9.35 3.88
C ILE A 127 13.27 10.70 3.15
N GLY A 128 12.31 11.61 3.35
CA GLY A 128 12.36 12.95 2.80
C GLY A 128 11.76 13.09 1.40
N HIS A 129 11.03 12.07 0.92
CA HIS A 129 10.41 12.08 -0.41
C HIS A 129 8.93 11.71 -0.31
N PRO A 130 8.09 12.56 0.33
CA PRO A 130 6.68 12.23 0.52
C PRO A 130 5.95 12.06 -0.82
N VAL A 131 4.88 11.28 -0.79
CA VAL A 131 4.05 11.06 -1.99
C VAL A 131 3.39 12.38 -2.41
N ALA A 132 3.45 12.69 -3.70
CA ALA A 132 2.83 13.90 -4.23
C ALA A 132 1.32 13.86 -4.00
N GLY A 133 0.73 15.00 -3.69
CA GLY A 133 -0.70 15.12 -3.43
C GLY A 133 -1.13 14.67 -2.04
N ASP A 134 -0.20 14.16 -1.22
CA ASP A 134 -0.51 13.72 0.14
C ASP A 134 -0.59 14.93 1.07
N GLU A 135 -1.80 15.32 1.44
CA GLU A 135 -2.04 16.49 2.28
C GLU A 135 -1.82 16.21 3.77
N VAL A 136 -1.64 14.94 4.16
CA VAL A 136 -1.40 14.53 5.55
C VAL A 136 0.10 14.46 5.86
N TYR A 137 0.86 13.75 5.03
CA TYR A 137 2.30 13.50 5.24
C TYR A 137 3.20 14.32 4.34
N GLY A 138 2.65 14.97 3.33
CA GLY A 138 3.38 15.78 2.39
C GLY A 138 3.56 17.22 2.81
N PRO A 139 4.31 18.01 2.02
CA PRO A 139 4.52 19.42 2.30
C PRO A 139 3.23 20.24 2.03
N ARG A 140 3.14 21.41 2.64
CA ARG A 140 1.98 22.32 2.45
C ARG A 140 1.75 22.69 1.00
N LYS A 141 2.81 22.75 0.20
CA LYS A 141 2.75 23.12 -1.22
C LYS A 141 2.56 21.93 -2.15
N THR A 142 2.22 20.76 -1.63
CA THR A 142 1.93 19.61 -2.49
C THR A 142 0.69 19.85 -3.35
N LEU A 143 0.48 18.99 -4.36
CA LEU A 143 -0.66 19.07 -5.26
C LEU A 143 -1.96 18.77 -4.51
N LYS A 144 -2.77 19.82 -4.29
CA LYS A 144 -3.99 19.71 -3.50
C LYS A 144 -5.19 19.31 -4.36
N GLY A 145 -6.16 18.66 -3.72
CA GLY A 145 -7.44 18.33 -4.35
C GLY A 145 -7.44 17.04 -5.19
N HIS A 146 -6.31 16.37 -5.30
CA HIS A 146 -6.16 15.14 -6.09
C HIS A 146 -5.97 13.89 -5.25
N GLY A 147 -5.74 14.03 -3.93
CA GLY A 147 -5.31 12.93 -3.08
C GLY A 147 -3.87 12.50 -3.38
N GLN A 148 -3.37 11.50 -2.69
CA GLN A 148 -2.02 10.99 -2.90
C GLN A 148 -1.89 10.28 -4.25
N PHE A 149 -0.82 10.56 -4.98
CA PHE A 149 -0.52 9.93 -6.27
C PHE A 149 0.08 8.54 -6.03
N LEU A 150 -0.78 7.63 -5.64
CA LEU A 150 -0.46 6.26 -5.24
C LEU A 150 -1.45 5.29 -5.85
N HIS A 151 -0.93 4.24 -6.49
CA HIS A 151 -1.75 3.28 -7.23
C HIS A 151 -1.30 1.85 -6.93
N ALA A 152 -2.24 1.01 -6.51
CA ALA A 152 -2.02 -0.42 -6.29
C ALA A 152 -1.91 -1.12 -7.66
N ARG A 153 -0.69 -1.19 -8.21
CA ARG A 153 -0.41 -1.61 -9.58
C ARG A 153 -0.48 -3.12 -9.79
N THR A 154 0.11 -3.87 -8.87
CA THR A 154 0.23 -5.33 -9.01
C THR A 154 -0.21 -6.01 -7.73
N LEU A 155 -1.01 -7.04 -7.88
CA LEU A 155 -1.46 -7.89 -6.79
C LEU A 155 -1.29 -9.35 -7.21
N GLY A 156 -0.48 -10.09 -6.46
CA GLY A 156 -0.23 -11.51 -6.69
C GLY A 156 -0.54 -12.33 -5.45
N PHE A 157 -1.11 -13.49 -5.65
CA PHE A 157 -1.46 -14.40 -4.57
C PHE A 157 -1.62 -15.83 -5.09
N THR A 158 -1.60 -16.80 -4.16
CA THR A 158 -1.92 -18.20 -4.47
C THR A 158 -3.41 -18.42 -4.30
N HIS A 159 -4.05 -18.96 -5.35
CA HIS A 159 -5.49 -19.24 -5.28
C HIS A 159 -5.77 -20.30 -4.21
N PRO A 160 -6.66 -20.04 -3.23
CA PRO A 160 -6.86 -20.92 -2.09
C PRO A 160 -7.34 -22.33 -2.41
N ARG A 161 -8.07 -22.50 -3.53
CA ARG A 161 -8.62 -23.79 -3.94
C ARG A 161 -7.69 -24.56 -4.88
N THR A 162 -7.14 -23.87 -5.88
CA THR A 162 -6.39 -24.51 -6.96
C THR A 162 -4.90 -24.58 -6.71
N GLY A 163 -4.36 -23.77 -5.80
CA GLY A 163 -2.92 -23.64 -5.57
C GLY A 163 -2.19 -22.90 -6.68
N GLU A 164 -2.92 -22.37 -7.66
CA GLU A 164 -2.34 -21.62 -8.76
C GLU A 164 -1.86 -20.25 -8.31
N VAL A 165 -0.65 -19.86 -8.71
CA VAL A 165 -0.14 -18.50 -8.44
C VAL A 165 -0.73 -17.55 -9.48
N LEU A 166 -1.43 -16.52 -9.01
CA LEU A 166 -2.09 -15.53 -9.85
C LEU A 166 -1.46 -14.16 -9.64
N GLU A 167 -1.35 -13.41 -10.74
CA GLU A 167 -0.85 -12.04 -10.70
C GLU A 167 -1.70 -11.16 -11.58
N PHE A 168 -2.17 -10.05 -11.03
CA PHE A 168 -2.99 -9.07 -11.74
C PHE A 168 -2.29 -7.72 -11.75
N THR A 169 -2.47 -6.99 -12.84
CA THR A 169 -1.90 -5.67 -13.01
C THR A 169 -3.00 -4.70 -13.45
N ALA A 170 -3.09 -3.55 -12.79
CA ALA A 170 -4.00 -2.46 -13.17
C ALA A 170 -3.20 -1.27 -13.67
N GLU A 171 -3.64 -0.67 -14.79
CA GLU A 171 -2.97 0.53 -15.29
C GLU A 171 -3.20 1.71 -14.37
N ALA A 172 -2.17 2.54 -14.20
CA ALA A 172 -2.26 3.74 -13.39
C ALA A 172 -3.12 4.79 -14.10
N PRO A 173 -3.90 5.60 -13.33
CA PRO A 173 -4.62 6.73 -13.91
C PRO A 173 -3.68 7.70 -14.61
N ALA A 174 -4.15 8.34 -15.65
CA ALA A 174 -3.38 9.29 -16.43
C ALA A 174 -2.97 10.54 -15.62
#